data_efff2fe1e35db148eaa63835fd0e9293
#
_entry.id   efff2fe1e35db148eaa63835fd0e9293
#
_cell.length_a   1.000
_cell.length_b   1.000
_cell.length_c   1.000
_cell.angle_alpha   90.00
_cell.angle_beta   90.00
_cell.angle_gamma   90.00
#
_symmetry.space_group_name_H-M   'P 1'
#
loop_
_entity.id
_entity.type
_entity.pdbx_description
1 polymer ?
#
loop_
_entity_poly.entity_id
_entity_poly.type
_entity_poly.pdbx_seq_one_letter_code
_entity_poly.pdbx_strand_id
1 'polypeptide(L)'
;GGHYRGVAWESELLVVKLGTPLADSFPRTTELMRALDYVVGIAQEWRMPVAVNLSFGNTYGSHDGTSLLETYLNSMAERGRTSIIVGTGNEGYSMGHRAGFLQMGRPVEIELAVGEYQTGFGVQLWKLYQDRFSVEIFSPGGSSTGVIRESLGAQRLSYETEEILLYYGMPSPYSQAQEIYLDLIPKGSYIQDGLWKIRLIPEEIRDGQYDLWLPAGMALNRETRFLTASPDTTLTIPSTASRAISVGAYDDATQAYADFSG
;
A
#
# COMPACT_ATOMS: atom_id res chain seq x y z
N GLY A 1 -12.95 33.17 -5.22
CA GLY A 1 -14.15 32.62 -5.73
C GLY A 1 -15.31 32.80 -4.75
N GLY A 2 -16.41 33.47 -5.16
CA GLY A 2 -17.49 33.87 -4.26
C GLY A 2 -18.48 32.81 -3.82
N HIS A 3 -18.34 31.54 -4.28
CA HIS A 3 -19.34 30.49 -4.01
C HIS A 3 -18.94 29.48 -2.96
N TYR A 4 -17.64 29.32 -2.69
CA TYR A 4 -17.15 28.35 -1.71
C TYR A 4 -16.20 29.05 -0.72
N ARG A 5 -16.43 28.83 0.56
CA ARG A 5 -15.62 29.37 1.65
C ARG A 5 -15.10 28.19 2.50
N GLY A 6 -13.82 28.23 2.85
CA GLY A 6 -13.25 27.26 3.78
C GLY A 6 -13.85 27.37 5.19
N VAL A 7 -13.89 26.30 5.93
CA VAL A 7 -14.42 26.27 7.31
C VAL A 7 -13.56 27.12 8.25
N ALA A 8 -12.23 26.99 8.15
CA ALA A 8 -11.25 27.71 8.98
C ALA A 8 -10.67 28.93 8.22
N TRP A 9 -11.51 29.84 7.81
CA TRP A 9 -11.16 30.95 6.91
C TRP A 9 -10.29 32.05 7.53
N GLU A 10 -10.11 32.05 8.85
CA GLU A 10 -9.21 32.96 9.58
C GLU A 10 -7.86 32.30 9.92
N SER A 11 -7.63 31.07 9.48
CA SER A 11 -6.37 30.38 9.70
C SER A 11 -5.27 30.90 8.80
N GLU A 12 -4.06 30.98 9.34
CA GLU A 12 -2.85 31.13 8.54
C GLU A 12 -2.60 29.85 7.73
N LEU A 13 -2.15 30.01 6.47
CA LEU A 13 -1.88 28.90 5.59
C LEU A 13 -0.37 28.70 5.44
N LEU A 14 0.11 27.49 5.76
CA LEU A 14 1.45 27.04 5.47
C LEU A 14 1.39 25.92 4.43
N VAL A 15 1.88 26.21 3.23
CA VAL A 15 1.87 25.26 2.10
C VAL A 15 3.29 24.79 1.84
N VAL A 16 3.50 23.48 1.90
CA VAL A 16 4.78 22.87 1.58
C VAL A 16 4.66 22.12 0.26
N LYS A 17 5.42 22.57 -0.75
CA LYS A 17 5.55 21.86 -2.00
C LYS A 17 6.58 20.75 -1.81
N LEU A 18 6.15 19.50 -1.90
CA LEU A 18 7.04 18.35 -2.07
C LEU A 18 7.70 18.41 -3.45
N GLY A 19 8.82 17.71 -3.63
CA GLY A 19 9.59 17.75 -4.88
C GLY A 19 8.75 17.55 -6.13
N THR A 20 9.35 17.59 -7.30
CA THR A 20 8.65 17.29 -8.55
C THR A 20 8.62 15.77 -8.72
N PRO A 21 7.44 15.11 -8.59
CA PRO A 21 7.35 13.68 -8.83
C PRO A 21 7.69 13.41 -10.31
N LEU A 22 8.38 12.32 -10.59
CA LEU A 22 8.41 11.74 -11.91
C LEU A 22 6.99 11.29 -12.26
N ALA A 23 6.66 11.18 -13.55
CA ALA A 23 5.29 10.98 -14.03
C ALA A 23 4.53 9.83 -13.32
N ASP A 24 5.24 8.80 -12.85
CA ASP A 24 4.67 7.61 -12.21
C ASP A 24 5.25 7.36 -10.80
N SER A 25 5.67 8.39 -10.08
CA SER A 25 6.26 8.24 -8.75
C SER A 25 5.54 9.07 -7.70
N PHE A 26 5.48 8.54 -6.49
CA PHE A 26 5.04 9.26 -5.30
C PHE A 26 6.21 10.08 -4.68
N PRO A 27 5.91 11.14 -3.91
CA PRO A 27 6.91 11.79 -3.08
C PRO A 27 7.60 10.76 -2.18
N ARG A 28 8.91 10.90 -2.01
CA ARG A 28 9.65 10.01 -1.11
C ARG A 28 9.16 10.20 0.33
N THR A 29 9.06 9.13 1.08
CA THR A 29 8.66 9.17 2.51
C THR A 29 9.52 10.12 3.32
N THR A 30 10.81 10.23 3.01
CA THR A 30 11.75 11.18 3.63
C THR A 30 11.41 12.65 3.31
N GLU A 31 10.83 12.94 2.16
CA GLU A 31 10.36 14.30 1.82
C GLU A 31 9.14 14.67 2.64
N LEU A 32 8.21 13.73 2.82
CA LEU A 32 7.06 13.91 3.72
C LEU A 32 7.49 14.12 5.17
N MET A 33 8.45 13.34 5.66
CA MET A 33 9.00 13.51 7.01
C MET A 33 9.61 14.89 7.20
N ARG A 34 10.41 15.37 6.23
CA ARG A 34 11.01 16.71 6.26
C ARG A 34 9.95 17.82 6.22
N ALA A 35 8.91 17.64 5.39
CA ALA A 35 7.81 18.58 5.31
C ALA A 35 7.06 18.70 6.63
N LEU A 36 6.79 17.58 7.30
CA LEU A 36 6.18 17.56 8.63
C LEU A 36 7.04 18.24 9.68
N ASP A 37 8.34 17.92 9.71
CA ASP A 37 9.28 18.55 10.66
C ASP A 37 9.30 20.07 10.48
N TYR A 38 9.36 20.53 9.23
CA TYR A 38 9.30 21.95 8.90
C TYR A 38 8.01 22.62 9.40
N VAL A 39 6.83 22.03 9.08
CA VAL A 39 5.52 22.59 9.45
C VAL A 39 5.36 22.64 10.96
N VAL A 40 5.70 21.56 11.66
CA VAL A 40 5.59 21.49 13.13
C VAL A 40 6.60 22.44 13.77
N GLY A 41 7.82 22.54 13.24
CA GLY A 41 8.84 23.49 13.72
C GLY A 41 8.39 24.95 13.62
N ILE A 42 7.84 25.36 12.47
CA ILE A 42 7.28 26.72 12.29
C ILE A 42 6.12 27.00 13.25
N ALA A 43 5.21 26.03 13.42
CA ALA A 43 4.09 26.19 14.35
C ALA A 43 4.57 26.37 15.80
N GLN A 44 5.60 25.65 16.21
CA GLN A 44 6.22 25.79 17.54
C GLN A 44 6.91 27.13 17.70
N GLU A 45 7.66 27.59 16.69
CA GLU A 45 8.29 28.92 16.68
C GLU A 45 7.25 30.03 16.86
N TRP A 46 6.16 29.96 16.14
CA TRP A 46 5.04 30.90 16.21
C TRP A 46 4.14 30.69 17.43
N ARG A 47 4.34 29.62 18.20
CA ARG A 47 3.53 29.24 19.37
C ARG A 47 2.05 29.02 18.99
N MET A 48 1.78 28.62 17.78
CA MET A 48 0.44 28.38 17.26
C MET A 48 0.11 26.87 17.23
N PRO A 49 -1.17 26.49 17.39
CA PRO A 49 -1.60 25.13 17.05
C PRO A 49 -1.56 24.95 15.55
N VAL A 50 -1.34 23.71 15.11
CA VAL A 50 -1.31 23.37 13.68
C VAL A 50 -2.18 22.16 13.39
N ALA A 51 -2.97 22.27 12.32
CA ALA A 51 -3.64 21.15 11.69
C ALA A 51 -2.95 20.86 10.34
N VAL A 52 -2.35 19.69 10.24
CA VAL A 52 -1.63 19.26 9.02
C VAL A 52 -2.56 18.37 8.20
N ASN A 53 -2.86 18.77 6.97
CA ASN A 53 -3.61 17.95 6.03
C ASN A 53 -2.66 17.20 5.10
N LEU A 54 -2.75 15.87 5.12
CA LEU A 54 -2.03 14.96 4.23
C LEU A 54 -3.04 14.24 3.32
N SER A 55 -3.37 14.86 2.19
CA SER A 55 -4.13 14.21 1.12
C SER A 55 -3.18 13.37 0.26
N PHE A 56 -2.58 12.37 0.87
CA PHE A 56 -1.58 11.49 0.30
C PHE A 56 -1.76 10.09 0.86
N GLY A 57 -1.61 9.07 0.01
CA GLY A 57 -1.63 7.69 0.42
C GLY A 57 -1.09 6.75 -0.65
N ASN A 58 -0.57 5.62 -0.22
CA ASN A 58 -0.17 4.50 -1.06
C ASN A 58 -0.47 3.19 -0.34
N THR A 59 -0.32 2.07 -1.03
CA THR A 59 -0.56 0.74 -0.49
C THR A 59 0.73 0.02 -0.07
N TYR A 60 1.87 0.72 -0.04
CA TYR A 60 3.17 0.11 0.28
C TYR A 60 3.42 0.03 1.78
N GLY A 61 3.25 -1.14 2.36
CA GLY A 61 3.54 -1.44 3.77
C GLY A 61 2.61 -2.49 4.36
N SER A 62 2.80 -2.77 5.64
CA SER A 62 2.07 -3.81 6.39
C SER A 62 0.64 -3.44 6.79
N HIS A 63 0.22 -2.19 6.60
CA HIS A 63 -1.07 -1.63 7.02
C HIS A 63 -1.41 -1.82 8.52
N ASP A 64 -0.40 -2.02 9.34
CA ASP A 64 -0.50 -2.20 10.79
C ASP A 64 -0.10 -0.96 11.62
N GLY A 65 0.19 0.15 10.94
CA GLY A 65 0.59 1.41 11.57
C GLY A 65 2.05 1.46 12.04
N THR A 66 2.88 0.46 11.67
CA THR A 66 4.27 0.34 12.15
C THR A 66 5.33 0.80 11.15
N SER A 67 4.95 1.27 9.95
CA SER A 67 5.92 1.78 9.00
C SER A 67 6.73 2.95 9.59
N LEU A 68 7.95 3.17 9.08
CA LEU A 68 8.79 4.29 9.55
C LEU A 68 8.10 5.65 9.38
N LEU A 69 7.34 5.83 8.30
CA LEU A 69 6.57 7.06 8.08
C LEU A 69 5.49 7.22 9.15
N GLU A 70 4.72 6.18 9.44
CA GLU A 70 3.64 6.21 10.43
C GLU A 70 4.18 6.40 11.84
N THR A 71 5.27 5.73 12.19
CA THR A 71 5.97 5.94 13.47
C THR A 71 6.44 7.39 13.60
N TYR A 72 6.95 7.97 12.51
CA TYR A 72 7.35 9.37 12.48
C TYR A 72 6.17 10.33 12.65
N LEU A 73 5.05 10.09 11.94
CA LEU A 73 3.81 10.84 12.10
C LEU A 73 3.32 10.81 13.56
N ASN A 74 3.29 9.61 14.15
CA ASN A 74 2.90 9.45 15.55
C ASN A 74 3.75 10.30 16.48
N SER A 75 5.06 10.31 16.28
CA SER A 75 5.99 11.16 17.04
C SER A 75 5.77 12.65 16.81
N MET A 76 5.44 13.07 15.58
CA MET A 76 5.14 14.48 15.28
C MET A 76 3.82 14.94 15.90
N ALA A 77 2.80 14.07 15.90
CA ALA A 77 1.51 14.36 16.53
C ALA A 77 1.61 14.58 18.06
N GLU A 78 2.67 14.06 18.70
CA GLU A 78 2.94 14.29 20.13
C GLU A 78 3.61 15.64 20.42
N ARG A 79 4.09 16.33 19.38
CA ARG A 79 4.81 17.60 19.55
C ARG A 79 3.85 18.80 19.56
N GLY A 80 3.82 19.49 20.69
CA GLY A 80 3.06 20.72 20.81
C GLY A 80 1.56 20.53 20.72
N ARG A 81 0.90 21.39 19.94
CA ARG A 81 -0.54 21.36 19.67
C ARG A 81 -0.75 21.01 18.18
N THR A 82 -0.33 19.79 17.82
CA THR A 82 -0.33 19.30 16.43
C THR A 82 -1.43 18.28 16.24
N SER A 83 -2.27 18.48 15.23
CA SER A 83 -3.21 17.49 14.73
C SER A 83 -2.81 17.12 13.31
N ILE A 84 -2.64 15.84 13.03
CA ILE A 84 -2.31 15.32 11.68
C ILE A 84 -3.54 14.61 11.13
N ILE A 85 -4.03 15.09 10.00
CA ILE A 85 -5.22 14.61 9.33
C ILE A 85 -4.80 13.94 8.02
N VAL A 86 -5.20 12.68 7.83
CA VAL A 86 -4.81 11.87 6.67
C VAL A 86 -6.07 11.33 6.01
N GLY A 87 -6.15 11.41 4.68
CA GLY A 87 -7.21 10.75 3.93
C GLY A 87 -7.03 9.24 3.93
N THR A 88 -8.14 8.48 4.05
CA THR A 88 -8.11 7.01 4.06
C THR A 88 -7.70 6.40 2.72
N GLY A 89 -7.73 7.17 1.65
CA GLY A 89 -7.43 6.72 0.30
C GLY A 89 -8.68 6.48 -0.53
N ASN A 90 -8.47 6.05 -1.78
CA ASN A 90 -9.52 5.85 -2.77
C ASN A 90 -9.58 4.39 -3.24
N GLU A 91 -9.11 3.46 -2.42
CA GLU A 91 -8.90 2.06 -2.81
C GLU A 91 -10.04 1.12 -2.38
N GLY A 92 -11.09 1.64 -1.72
CA GLY A 92 -12.21 0.82 -1.21
C GLY A 92 -12.89 -0.04 -2.28
N TYR A 93 -12.97 0.44 -3.52
CA TYR A 93 -13.57 -0.27 -4.66
C TYR A 93 -12.57 -0.76 -5.71
N SER A 94 -11.28 -0.61 -5.48
CA SER A 94 -10.24 -0.92 -6.48
C SER A 94 -10.04 -2.41 -6.73
N MET A 95 -10.56 -3.28 -5.85
CA MET A 95 -10.27 -4.72 -5.84
C MET A 95 -8.75 -5.02 -5.76
N GLY A 96 -7.99 -4.10 -5.17
CA GLY A 96 -6.54 -4.17 -5.04
C GLY A 96 -6.05 -4.89 -3.79
N HIS A 97 -6.94 -5.31 -2.90
CA HIS A 97 -6.60 -6.03 -1.67
C HIS A 97 -7.19 -7.44 -1.64
N ARG A 98 -6.38 -8.40 -1.19
CA ARG A 98 -6.79 -9.79 -0.95
C ARG A 98 -6.25 -10.29 0.37
N ALA A 99 -7.13 -10.67 1.29
CA ALA A 99 -6.79 -11.26 2.58
C ALA A 99 -7.21 -12.73 2.66
N GLY A 100 -6.59 -13.48 3.55
CA GLY A 100 -6.98 -14.85 3.86
C GLY A 100 -6.16 -15.49 4.95
N PHE A 101 -6.42 -16.78 5.17
CA PHE A 101 -5.69 -17.60 6.12
C PHE A 101 -5.16 -18.86 5.44
N LEU A 102 -3.87 -19.09 5.56
CA LEU A 102 -3.20 -20.28 5.08
C LEU A 102 -3.17 -21.35 6.19
N GLN A 103 -3.50 -22.58 5.85
CA GLN A 103 -3.50 -23.71 6.77
C GLN A 103 -2.49 -24.76 6.31
N MET A 104 -1.82 -25.41 7.27
CA MET A 104 -0.90 -26.51 6.96
C MET A 104 -1.54 -27.55 6.05
N GLY A 105 -0.78 -27.95 5.02
CA GLY A 105 -1.21 -28.94 4.04
C GLY A 105 -2.26 -28.48 3.03
N ARG A 106 -2.67 -27.21 3.05
CA ARG A 106 -3.68 -26.64 2.14
C ARG A 106 -3.13 -25.42 1.42
N PRO A 107 -2.51 -25.57 0.25
CA PRO A 107 -2.13 -24.42 -0.57
C PRO A 107 -3.36 -23.59 -0.98
N VAL A 108 -3.17 -22.30 -1.13
CA VAL A 108 -4.20 -21.36 -1.60
C VAL A 108 -3.77 -20.76 -2.92
N GLU A 109 -4.68 -20.72 -3.89
CA GLU A 109 -4.50 -20.03 -5.16
C GLU A 109 -5.23 -18.68 -5.12
N ILE A 110 -4.52 -17.63 -5.50
CA ILE A 110 -5.02 -16.26 -5.59
C ILE A 110 -5.02 -15.88 -7.05
N GLU A 111 -6.19 -15.55 -7.57
CA GLU A 111 -6.39 -15.17 -8.95
C GLU A 111 -6.22 -13.67 -9.14
N LEU A 112 -5.32 -13.30 -10.04
CA LEU A 112 -4.98 -11.94 -10.40
C LEU A 112 -5.26 -11.74 -11.89
N ALA A 113 -6.29 -10.97 -12.20
CA ALA A 113 -6.53 -10.52 -13.57
C ALA A 113 -5.53 -9.41 -13.91
N VAL A 114 -4.88 -9.51 -15.05
CA VAL A 114 -4.02 -8.47 -15.62
C VAL A 114 -4.67 -8.00 -16.92
N GLY A 115 -4.96 -6.71 -16.99
CA GLY A 115 -5.60 -6.11 -18.15
C GLY A 115 -4.61 -5.85 -19.28
N GLU A 116 -5.13 -5.60 -20.49
CA GLU A 116 -4.32 -5.26 -21.67
C GLU A 116 -3.49 -4.00 -21.44
N TYR A 117 -2.30 -3.96 -22.01
CA TYR A 117 -1.37 -2.81 -21.94
C TYR A 117 -0.89 -2.48 -20.52
N GLN A 118 -1.01 -3.41 -19.57
CA GLN A 118 -0.46 -3.22 -18.24
C GLN A 118 1.08 -3.23 -18.28
N THR A 119 1.70 -2.16 -17.80
CA THR A 119 3.14 -2.09 -17.57
C THR A 119 3.56 -2.92 -16.36
N GLY A 120 4.85 -3.01 -16.08
CA GLY A 120 5.34 -3.70 -14.89
C GLY A 120 4.73 -3.14 -13.61
N PHE A 121 4.45 -4.04 -12.65
CA PHE A 121 3.90 -3.67 -11.34
C PHE A 121 4.30 -4.69 -10.27
N GLY A 122 4.28 -4.22 -9.02
CA GLY A 122 4.56 -5.07 -7.86
C GLY A 122 3.30 -5.51 -7.13
N VAL A 123 3.36 -6.68 -6.52
CA VAL A 123 2.39 -7.19 -5.55
C VAL A 123 3.10 -7.31 -4.21
N GLN A 124 2.55 -6.74 -3.17
CA GLN A 124 3.04 -6.91 -1.81
C GLN A 124 2.23 -7.96 -1.09
N LEU A 125 2.87 -9.02 -0.66
CA LEU A 125 2.31 -10.04 0.22
C LEU A 125 2.91 -9.83 1.61
N TRP A 126 2.05 -9.68 2.59
CA TRP A 126 2.42 -9.53 3.99
C TRP A 126 1.90 -10.70 4.83
N LYS A 127 2.73 -11.17 5.75
CA LYS A 127 2.42 -12.23 6.70
C LYS A 127 3.19 -12.00 8.01
N LEU A 128 2.84 -12.71 9.05
CA LEU A 128 3.69 -12.70 10.25
C LEU A 128 5.01 -13.45 9.98
N TYR A 129 6.08 -12.96 10.57
CA TYR A 129 7.42 -13.52 10.39
C TYR A 129 7.56 -14.96 10.88
N GLN A 130 6.72 -15.37 11.83
CA GLN A 130 6.69 -16.73 12.37
C GLN A 130 6.13 -17.79 11.43
N ASP A 131 5.42 -17.36 10.38
CA ASP A 131 4.87 -18.24 9.34
C ASP A 131 5.86 -18.36 8.17
N ARG A 132 5.93 -19.51 7.55
CA ARG A 132 6.77 -19.73 6.36
C ARG A 132 5.91 -20.18 5.20
N PHE A 133 5.96 -19.41 4.11
CA PHE A 133 5.26 -19.67 2.86
C PHE A 133 6.24 -19.77 1.71
N SER A 134 6.07 -20.76 0.85
CA SER A 134 6.63 -20.73 -0.49
C SER A 134 5.61 -20.17 -1.48
N VAL A 135 6.09 -19.56 -2.54
CA VAL A 135 5.27 -18.95 -3.59
C VAL A 135 5.50 -19.67 -4.91
N GLU A 136 4.44 -19.90 -5.68
CA GLU A 136 4.50 -20.40 -7.04
C GLU A 136 3.58 -19.54 -7.90
N ILE A 137 4.04 -19.15 -9.10
CA ILE A 137 3.30 -18.24 -9.97
C ILE A 137 3.00 -18.94 -11.27
N PHE A 138 1.77 -18.76 -11.75
CA PHE A 138 1.30 -19.32 -13.02
C PHE A 138 0.92 -18.18 -13.96
N SER A 139 1.41 -18.24 -15.19
CA SER A 139 0.99 -17.35 -16.27
C SER A 139 -0.43 -17.66 -16.76
N PRO A 140 -1.05 -16.78 -17.54
CA PRO A 140 -2.32 -17.07 -18.21
C PRO A 140 -2.29 -18.30 -19.10
N GLY A 141 -1.14 -18.64 -19.66
CA GLY A 141 -0.91 -19.87 -20.44
C GLY A 141 -0.84 -21.16 -19.62
N GLY A 142 -0.83 -21.05 -18.29
CA GLY A 142 -0.77 -22.19 -17.37
C GLY A 142 0.64 -22.70 -17.07
N SER A 143 1.69 -22.05 -17.58
CA SER A 143 3.07 -22.38 -17.21
C SER A 143 3.32 -21.96 -15.75
N SER A 144 4.23 -22.67 -15.07
CA SER A 144 4.59 -22.43 -13.67
C SER A 144 6.04 -21.99 -13.55
N THR A 145 6.31 -21.08 -12.61
CA THR A 145 7.69 -20.75 -12.18
C THR A 145 8.36 -21.89 -11.42
N GLY A 146 7.60 -22.90 -11.02
CA GLY A 146 7.98 -23.81 -9.95
C GLY A 146 7.92 -23.14 -8.58
N VAL A 147 8.15 -23.91 -7.53
CA VAL A 147 8.07 -23.45 -6.16
C VAL A 147 9.28 -22.59 -5.81
N ILE A 148 9.03 -21.34 -5.47
CA ILE A 148 10.02 -20.38 -5.01
C ILE A 148 10.00 -20.41 -3.48
N ARG A 149 11.04 -20.99 -2.89
CA ARG A 149 11.15 -21.15 -1.43
C ARG A 149 11.63 -19.87 -0.77
N GLU A 150 11.26 -19.72 0.49
CA GLU A 150 11.73 -18.62 1.30
C GLU A 150 13.27 -18.60 1.37
N SER A 151 13.83 -17.50 0.88
CA SER A 151 15.24 -17.16 0.99
C SER A 151 15.32 -15.65 1.13
N LEU A 152 16.00 -15.17 2.17
CA LEU A 152 16.14 -13.73 2.39
C LEU A 152 16.85 -13.06 1.20
N GLY A 153 16.31 -11.94 0.79
CA GLY A 153 16.80 -11.16 -0.35
C GLY A 153 16.07 -11.44 -1.65
N ALA A 154 16.65 -10.93 -2.74
CA ALA A 154 16.04 -10.96 -4.06
C ALA A 154 16.31 -12.27 -4.80
N GLN A 155 15.27 -12.87 -5.34
CA GLN A 155 15.33 -13.99 -6.27
C GLN A 155 14.77 -13.52 -7.61
N ARG A 156 15.58 -13.65 -8.67
CA ARG A 156 15.23 -13.18 -10.02
C ARG A 156 15.05 -14.36 -10.94
N LEU A 157 13.91 -14.43 -11.58
CA LEU A 157 13.52 -15.52 -12.47
C LEU A 157 13.23 -14.94 -13.86
N SER A 158 13.88 -15.46 -14.89
CA SER A 158 13.48 -15.21 -16.27
C SER A 158 12.35 -16.18 -16.63
N TYR A 159 11.18 -15.66 -16.89
CA TYR A 159 9.98 -16.45 -17.07
C TYR A 159 9.18 -15.96 -18.27
N GLU A 160 9.01 -16.80 -19.27
CA GLU A 160 8.30 -16.50 -20.52
C GLU A 160 8.61 -15.09 -21.08
N THR A 161 7.60 -14.22 -21.15
CA THR A 161 7.69 -12.83 -21.61
C THR A 161 7.97 -11.83 -20.50
N GLU A 162 8.09 -12.28 -19.26
CA GLU A 162 8.39 -11.48 -18.08
C GLU A 162 9.70 -11.86 -17.43
N GLU A 163 10.17 -10.96 -16.61
CA GLU A 163 11.11 -11.21 -15.53
C GLU A 163 10.35 -11.06 -14.21
N ILE A 164 10.46 -12.05 -13.35
CA ILE A 164 9.82 -12.03 -12.04
C ILE A 164 10.91 -11.83 -10.99
N LEU A 165 10.79 -10.76 -10.22
CA LEU A 165 11.60 -10.52 -9.04
C LEU A 165 10.76 -10.84 -7.81
N LEU A 166 11.23 -11.76 -7.00
CA LEU A 166 10.61 -12.07 -5.72
C LEU A 166 11.61 -11.78 -4.60
N TYR A 167 11.16 -11.00 -3.63
CA TYR A 167 11.99 -10.57 -2.52
C TYR A 167 11.32 -10.95 -1.19
N TYR A 168 12.02 -11.72 -0.37
CA TYR A 168 11.65 -11.98 1.01
C TYR A 168 12.34 -10.96 1.92
N GLY A 169 11.53 -10.13 2.59
CA GLY A 169 12.00 -9.08 3.45
C GLY A 169 12.72 -9.59 4.69
N MET A 170 13.70 -8.82 5.13
CA MET A 170 14.40 -9.09 6.40
C MET A 170 13.55 -8.66 7.60
N PRO A 171 13.75 -9.25 8.78
CA PRO A 171 13.07 -8.81 9.99
C PRO A 171 13.28 -7.32 10.24
N SER A 172 12.19 -6.65 10.59
CA SER A 172 12.21 -5.25 11.01
C SER A 172 12.12 -5.19 12.55
N PRO A 173 12.87 -4.29 13.21
CA PRO A 173 12.71 -4.07 14.65
C PRO A 173 11.39 -3.38 15.01
N TYR A 174 10.65 -2.88 14.03
CA TYR A 174 9.42 -2.10 14.22
C TYR A 174 8.15 -2.89 13.93
N SER A 175 8.24 -4.02 13.22
CA SER A 175 7.09 -4.82 12.83
C SER A 175 7.39 -6.32 12.95
N GLN A 176 6.36 -7.09 13.31
CA GLN A 176 6.41 -8.56 13.28
C GLN A 176 6.01 -9.11 11.90
N ALA A 177 5.57 -8.24 10.99
CA ALA A 177 5.19 -8.61 9.65
C ALA A 177 6.41 -8.74 8.73
N GLN A 178 6.38 -9.73 7.86
CA GLN A 178 7.34 -9.93 6.78
C GLN A 178 6.69 -9.61 5.45
N GLU A 179 7.38 -8.77 4.68
CA GLU A 179 7.04 -8.55 3.28
C GLU A 179 7.58 -9.68 2.41
N ILE A 180 6.75 -10.13 1.47
CA ILE A 180 7.18 -10.87 0.28
C ILE A 180 6.77 -9.99 -0.90
N TYR A 181 7.73 -9.33 -1.52
CA TYR A 181 7.50 -8.46 -2.66
C TYR A 181 7.67 -9.24 -3.95
N LEU A 182 6.66 -9.21 -4.77
CA LEU A 182 6.65 -9.82 -6.09
C LEU A 182 6.55 -8.72 -7.14
N ASP A 183 7.53 -8.62 -8.02
CA ASP A 183 7.56 -7.65 -9.10
C ASP A 183 7.46 -8.37 -10.45
N LEU A 184 6.46 -8.01 -11.24
CA LEU A 184 6.22 -8.49 -12.60
C LEU A 184 6.79 -7.45 -13.56
N ILE A 185 7.89 -7.77 -14.20
CA ILE A 185 8.64 -6.89 -15.09
C ILE A 185 8.53 -7.41 -16.53
N PRO A 186 7.89 -6.69 -17.44
CA PRO A 186 7.80 -7.14 -18.82
C PRO A 186 9.17 -7.10 -19.51
N LYS A 187 9.52 -8.10 -20.28
CA LYS A 187 10.69 -8.07 -21.19
C LYS A 187 10.43 -7.20 -22.43
N GLY A 188 9.16 -6.98 -22.74
CA GLY A 188 8.69 -6.04 -23.75
C GLY A 188 8.14 -4.76 -23.11
N SER A 189 7.06 -4.23 -23.67
CA SER A 189 6.40 -3.03 -23.16
C SER A 189 5.35 -3.32 -22.08
N TYR A 190 4.73 -4.50 -22.13
CA TYR A 190 3.57 -4.85 -21.29
C TYR A 190 3.68 -6.26 -20.75
N ILE A 191 3.07 -6.48 -19.59
CA ILE A 191 2.85 -7.79 -18.98
C ILE A 191 1.82 -8.56 -19.81
N GLN A 192 1.97 -9.86 -19.93
CA GLN A 192 0.97 -10.72 -20.55
C GLN A 192 -0.38 -10.54 -19.86
N ASP A 193 -1.38 -10.11 -20.61
CA ASP A 193 -2.75 -9.98 -20.13
C ASP A 193 -3.43 -11.32 -19.89
N GLY A 194 -4.41 -11.32 -19.01
CA GLY A 194 -5.18 -12.52 -18.69
C GLY A 194 -5.13 -12.88 -17.20
N LEU A 195 -5.40 -14.16 -16.92
CA LEU A 195 -5.53 -14.66 -15.55
C LEU A 195 -4.22 -15.25 -15.05
N TRP A 196 -3.54 -14.54 -14.20
CA TRP A 196 -2.40 -15.00 -13.43
C TRP A 196 -2.86 -15.65 -12.13
N LYS A 197 -2.08 -16.60 -11.61
CA LYS A 197 -2.33 -17.19 -10.30
C LYS A 197 -1.09 -17.13 -9.44
N ILE A 198 -1.28 -16.74 -8.21
CA ILE A 198 -0.26 -16.77 -7.16
C ILE A 198 -0.67 -17.85 -6.17
N ARG A 199 0.10 -18.94 -6.11
CA ARG A 199 -0.14 -20.04 -5.17
C ARG A 199 0.75 -19.86 -3.95
N LEU A 200 0.13 -19.80 -2.78
CA LEU A 200 0.80 -19.79 -1.49
C LEU A 200 0.86 -21.22 -0.95
N ILE A 201 2.05 -21.68 -0.62
CA ILE A 201 2.29 -23.05 -0.17
C ILE A 201 2.77 -23.00 1.28
N PRO A 202 2.01 -23.58 2.23
CA PRO A 202 2.39 -23.55 3.64
C PRO A 202 3.58 -24.47 3.91
N GLU A 203 4.60 -23.95 4.59
CA GLU A 203 5.74 -24.74 5.07
C GLU A 203 5.74 -24.85 6.60
N GLU A 204 5.51 -23.76 7.32
CA GLU A 204 5.32 -23.72 8.77
C GLU A 204 4.28 -22.63 9.07
N ILE A 205 3.17 -23.00 9.70
CA ILE A 205 2.06 -22.09 9.97
C ILE A 205 1.77 -22.09 11.47
N ARG A 206 1.77 -20.89 12.05
CA ARG A 206 1.37 -20.64 13.44
C ARG A 206 0.13 -19.79 13.54
N ASP A 207 0.02 -18.78 12.68
CA ASP A 207 -1.13 -17.89 12.54
C ASP A 207 -1.82 -18.12 11.20
N GLY A 208 -1.09 -17.95 10.13
CA GLY A 208 -1.52 -18.19 8.76
C GLY A 208 -2.15 -17.02 8.07
N GLN A 209 -2.39 -15.88 8.75
CA GLN A 209 -2.94 -14.69 8.11
C GLN A 209 -1.99 -14.19 7.03
N TYR A 210 -2.57 -13.81 5.89
CA TYR A 210 -1.85 -13.14 4.82
C TYR A 210 -2.72 -12.05 4.20
N ASP A 211 -2.05 -11.02 3.72
CA ASP A 211 -2.66 -9.92 3.00
C ASP A 211 -1.82 -9.60 1.76
N LEU A 212 -2.48 -9.38 0.61
CA LEU A 212 -1.85 -8.93 -0.61
C LEU A 212 -2.42 -7.59 -1.02
N TRP A 213 -1.54 -6.66 -1.37
CA TRP A 213 -1.93 -5.37 -1.95
C TRP A 213 -1.30 -5.16 -3.31
N LEU A 214 -2.11 -4.62 -4.21
CA LEU A 214 -1.66 -4.05 -5.48
C LEU A 214 -1.33 -2.56 -5.30
N PRO A 215 -0.53 -1.96 -6.20
CA PRO A 215 -0.28 -0.52 -6.18
C PRO A 215 -1.57 0.31 -6.25
N ALA A 216 -1.60 1.42 -5.50
CA ALA A 216 -2.70 2.37 -5.54
C ALA A 216 -2.62 3.32 -6.76
N GLY A 217 -3.76 3.93 -7.08
CA GLY A 217 -3.84 5.01 -8.04
C GLY A 217 -3.68 4.59 -9.50
N MET A 218 -2.99 5.41 -10.30
CA MET A 218 -2.87 5.22 -11.76
C MET A 218 -1.76 4.24 -12.18
N ALA A 219 -1.09 3.58 -11.24
CA ALA A 219 -0.04 2.60 -11.56
C ALA A 219 -0.61 1.34 -12.23
N LEU A 220 -1.89 1.07 -12.04
CA LEU A 220 -2.60 -0.05 -12.64
C LEU A 220 -3.74 0.43 -13.54
N ASN A 221 -4.02 -0.33 -14.59
CA ASN A 221 -5.27 -0.17 -15.30
C ASN A 221 -6.43 -0.79 -14.49
N ARG A 222 -7.66 -0.39 -14.79
CA ARG A 222 -8.86 -0.78 -14.01
C ARG A 222 -9.18 -2.27 -14.07
N GLU A 223 -8.63 -2.99 -15.04
CA GLU A 223 -8.87 -4.41 -15.24
C GLU A 223 -7.87 -5.26 -14.47
N THR A 224 -6.73 -4.66 -14.05
CA THR A 224 -5.73 -5.33 -13.21
C THR A 224 -6.16 -5.32 -11.75
N ARG A 225 -6.59 -6.49 -11.25
CA ARG A 225 -7.23 -6.62 -9.94
C ARG A 225 -7.28 -8.07 -9.46
N PHE A 226 -7.47 -8.29 -8.17
CA PHE A 226 -7.82 -9.62 -7.65
C PHE A 226 -9.26 -9.98 -8.00
N LEU A 227 -9.51 -11.21 -8.47
CA LEU A 227 -10.88 -11.66 -8.77
C LEU A 227 -11.71 -11.89 -7.52
N THR A 228 -11.07 -12.25 -6.42
CA THR A 228 -11.71 -12.42 -5.11
C THR A 228 -11.08 -11.44 -4.13
N ALA A 229 -11.37 -10.16 -4.31
CA ALA A 229 -10.84 -9.09 -3.46
C ALA A 229 -11.52 -9.07 -2.08
N SER A 230 -10.79 -8.58 -1.08
CA SER A 230 -11.30 -8.27 0.25
C SER A 230 -11.62 -6.78 0.32
N PRO A 231 -12.83 -6.39 0.74
CA PRO A 231 -13.20 -4.98 0.87
C PRO A 231 -12.59 -4.32 2.12
N ASP A 232 -12.16 -5.12 3.08
CA ASP A 232 -11.59 -4.65 4.34
C ASP A 232 -10.11 -4.32 4.19
N THR A 233 -9.57 -3.49 5.09
CA THR A 233 -8.15 -3.11 5.16
C THR A 233 -7.64 -2.42 3.88
N THR A 234 -8.48 -1.57 3.30
CA THR A 234 -8.18 -0.77 2.10
C THR A 234 -7.64 0.63 2.40
N LEU A 235 -7.50 0.96 3.68
CA LEU A 235 -6.85 2.19 4.14
C LEU A 235 -5.43 2.31 3.56
N THR A 236 -5.14 3.44 2.93
CA THR A 236 -3.79 3.70 2.43
C THR A 236 -2.85 4.17 3.54
N ILE A 237 -1.57 3.89 3.39
CA ILE A 237 -0.53 4.40 4.30
C ILE A 237 -0.22 5.86 3.92
N PRO A 238 -0.20 6.80 4.88
CA PRO A 238 -0.07 6.59 6.32
C PRO A 238 -1.37 6.75 7.13
N SER A 239 -2.54 6.51 6.58
CA SER A 239 -3.80 6.69 7.33
C SER A 239 -3.99 5.65 8.45
N THR A 240 -3.20 4.58 8.46
CA THR A 240 -3.17 3.58 9.54
C THR A 240 -2.30 4.01 10.74
N ALA A 241 -1.67 5.19 10.71
CA ALA A 241 -0.92 5.74 11.83
C ALA A 241 -1.82 5.95 13.07
N SER A 242 -1.40 5.44 14.22
CA SER A 242 -2.25 5.36 15.43
C SER A 242 -2.62 6.72 16.07
N ARG A 243 -1.88 7.80 15.72
CA ARG A 243 -2.11 9.16 16.22
C ARG A 243 -2.55 10.14 15.14
N ALA A 244 -2.77 9.67 13.92
CA ALA A 244 -3.40 10.44 12.87
C ALA A 244 -4.92 10.40 12.99
N ILE A 245 -5.57 11.43 12.51
CA ILE A 245 -7.02 11.46 12.32
C ILE A 245 -7.28 11.01 10.88
N SER A 246 -7.73 9.77 10.73
CA SER A 246 -8.05 9.21 9.41
C SER A 246 -9.44 9.67 8.98
N VAL A 247 -9.54 10.19 7.76
CA VAL A 247 -10.78 10.78 7.24
C VAL A 247 -11.17 10.06 5.94
N GLY A 248 -12.28 9.34 5.99
CA GLY A 248 -12.92 8.73 4.83
C GLY A 248 -13.80 9.71 4.05
N ALA A 249 -14.17 9.34 2.86
CA ALA A 249 -15.08 10.10 2.03
C ALA A 249 -16.53 9.74 2.31
N TYR A 250 -17.38 10.76 2.34
CA TYR A 250 -18.83 10.65 2.57
C TYR A 250 -19.59 11.20 1.35
N ASP A 251 -20.62 10.49 0.95
CA ASP A 251 -21.56 10.93 -0.10
C ASP A 251 -22.81 11.49 0.56
N ASP A 252 -23.00 12.79 0.46
CA ASP A 252 -24.16 13.49 1.03
C ASP A 252 -25.47 13.13 0.33
N ALA A 253 -25.45 12.76 -0.95
CA ALA A 253 -26.65 12.39 -1.68
C ALA A 253 -27.24 11.06 -1.25
N THR A 254 -26.38 10.10 -0.92
CA THR A 254 -26.78 8.76 -0.46
C THR A 254 -26.77 8.61 1.06
N GLN A 255 -26.29 9.61 1.79
CA GLN A 255 -26.11 9.61 3.24
C GLN A 255 -25.27 8.40 3.71
N ALA A 256 -24.24 8.02 2.95
CA ALA A 256 -23.38 6.87 3.19
C ALA A 256 -21.90 7.23 2.95
N TYR A 257 -20.99 6.34 3.31
CA TYR A 257 -19.61 6.48 2.85
C TYR A 257 -19.54 6.32 1.33
N ALA A 258 -18.58 6.98 0.71
CA ALA A 258 -18.36 6.85 -0.73
C ALA A 258 -17.69 5.50 -1.04
N ASP A 259 -18.14 4.82 -2.09
CA ASP A 259 -17.68 3.46 -2.45
C ASP A 259 -16.16 3.35 -2.61
N PHE A 260 -15.51 4.43 -3.04
CA PHE A 260 -14.06 4.47 -3.21
C PHE A 260 -13.29 4.70 -1.90
N SER A 261 -13.97 5.11 -0.83
CA SER A 261 -13.31 5.39 0.46
C SER A 261 -12.63 4.14 1.01
N GLY A 262 -11.37 4.27 1.33
CA GLY A 262 -10.63 3.22 2.02
C GLY A 262 -10.99 3.10 3.49
#